data_cd7782442a86a40bcf6a5e3dcc09e711
#
_entry.id   cd7782442a86a40bcf6a5e3dcc09e711
#
_cell.length_a   1.000
_cell.length_b   1.000
_cell.length_c   1.000
_cell.angle_alpha   90.00
_cell.angle_beta   90.00
_cell.angle_gamma   90.00
#
_symmetry.space_group_name_H-M   'P 1'
#
loop_
_entity.id
_entity.type
_entity.pdbx_description
1 polymer ?
#
loop_
_entity_poly.entity_id
_entity_poly.type
_entity_poly.pdbx_seq_one_letter_code
_entity_poly.pdbx_strand_id
1 'polypeptide(L)'
;MAGRPYPSPSFTQNTISRMFFWKGVEKMTLDEQANEILKIAEQHGVEQNFLFLTTFKRYQVQLKILGDLKEKIEESGALVTKEYVKGRENLYTNPAISEFNKTSTAANQTVAILIKIIKSLRTDDEEEESEDELLKALGIK
;
A
#
# COMPACT_ATOMS: atom_id res chain seq x y z
N MET A 1 22.09 40.57 -15.40
CA MET A 1 21.70 40.05 -14.54
C MET A 1 21.03 38.81 -14.47
N ALA A 2 21.18 38.09 -13.72
CA ALA A 2 20.78 36.74 -13.59
C ALA A 2 19.30 36.53 -13.67
N GLY A 3 18.85 35.76 -14.60
CA GLY A 3 17.51 35.24 -14.64
C GLY A 3 17.18 34.48 -13.35
N ARG A 4 15.96 34.54 -12.93
CA ARG A 4 15.52 33.74 -11.81
C ARG A 4 14.95 32.41 -12.30
N PRO A 5 15.68 31.32 -12.11
CA PRO A 5 15.23 30.03 -12.59
C PRO A 5 14.18 29.36 -11.72
N TYR A 6 13.67 30.04 -10.70
CA TYR A 6 12.79 29.42 -9.72
C TYR A 6 11.32 29.61 -10.04
N PRO A 7 10.48 28.61 -9.73
CA PRO A 7 9.06 28.67 -9.98
C PRO A 7 8.37 29.79 -9.20
N SER A 8 7.29 30.29 -9.77
CA SER A 8 6.48 31.33 -9.14
C SER A 8 5.89 30.88 -7.80
N PRO A 9 5.62 31.80 -6.85
CA PRO A 9 5.00 31.46 -5.56
C PRO A 9 3.68 30.70 -5.69
N SER A 10 2.88 30.96 -6.71
CA SER A 10 1.64 30.24 -6.96
C SER A 10 1.81 28.75 -7.26
N PHE A 11 2.88 28.38 -7.97
CA PHE A 11 3.22 26.99 -8.18
C PHE A 11 3.60 26.30 -6.88
N THR A 12 4.35 26.96 -6.01
CA THR A 12 4.78 26.44 -4.71
C THR A 12 3.58 26.19 -3.78
N GLN A 13 2.59 27.07 -3.77
CA GLN A 13 1.38 26.91 -2.95
C GLN A 13 0.54 25.71 -3.39
N ASN A 14 0.33 25.51 -4.69
CA ASN A 14 -0.37 24.35 -5.20
C ASN A 14 0.36 23.03 -4.89
N THR A 15 1.67 23.03 -4.98
CA THR A 15 2.50 21.89 -4.62
C THR A 15 2.41 21.58 -3.12
N ILE A 16 2.41 22.61 -2.26
CA ILE A 16 2.27 22.46 -0.82
C ILE A 16 0.89 21.88 -0.47
N SER A 17 -0.20 22.36 -1.08
CA SER A 17 -1.55 21.83 -0.86
C SER A 17 -1.66 20.36 -1.27
N ARG A 18 -1.08 19.98 -2.39
CA ARG A 18 -0.97 18.59 -2.81
C ARG A 18 -0.12 17.76 -1.85
N MET A 19 0.99 18.29 -1.37
CA MET A 19 1.84 17.62 -0.38
C MET A 19 1.13 17.43 0.96
N PHE A 20 0.31 18.35 1.41
CA PHE A 20 -0.50 18.18 2.62
C PHE A 20 -1.55 17.08 2.49
N PHE A 21 -2.20 16.97 1.34
CA PHE A 21 -3.11 15.87 1.05
C PHE A 21 -2.39 14.52 1.04
N TRP A 22 -1.24 14.44 0.39
CA TRP A 22 -0.41 13.24 0.33
C TRP A 22 0.20 12.86 1.68
N LYS A 23 0.60 13.83 2.49
CA LYS A 23 1.12 13.59 3.84
C LYS A 23 0.12 12.90 4.76
N GLY A 24 -1.18 13.09 4.55
CA GLY A 24 -2.21 12.33 5.27
C GLY A 24 -2.17 10.85 4.93
N VAL A 25 -1.91 10.49 3.67
CA VAL A 25 -1.77 9.11 3.19
C VAL A 25 -0.38 8.54 3.50
N GLU A 26 0.68 9.35 3.35
CA GLU A 26 2.05 8.93 3.67
C GLU A 26 2.30 8.69 5.17
N LYS A 27 1.51 9.28 6.04
CA LYS A 27 1.62 9.07 7.48
C LYS A 27 1.10 7.71 7.94
N MET A 28 0.37 7.00 7.09
CA MET A 28 -0.08 5.66 7.43
C MET A 28 1.11 4.69 7.37
N THR A 29 1.57 4.27 8.53
CA THR A 29 2.64 3.30 8.64
C THR A 29 2.19 1.93 8.12
N LEU A 30 3.13 1.04 7.82
CA LEU A 30 2.82 -0.32 7.39
C LEU A 30 2.01 -1.08 8.45
N ASP A 31 2.27 -0.82 9.73
CA ASP A 31 1.51 -1.39 10.84
C ASP A 31 0.07 -0.86 10.88
N GLU A 32 -0.12 0.42 10.60
CA GLU A 32 -1.46 1.02 10.50
C GLU A 32 -2.27 0.44 9.35
N GLN A 33 -1.64 0.16 8.21
CA GLN A 33 -2.29 -0.52 7.07
C GLN A 33 -2.77 -1.93 7.46
N ALA A 34 -1.94 -2.68 8.16
CA ALA A 34 -2.32 -3.99 8.67
C ALA A 34 -3.47 -3.90 9.68
N ASN A 35 -3.42 -2.93 10.58
CA ASN A 35 -4.45 -2.72 11.58
C ASN A 35 -5.81 -2.32 10.97
N GLU A 36 -5.82 -1.53 9.90
CA GLU A 36 -7.08 -1.21 9.19
C GLU A 36 -7.73 -2.44 8.58
N ILE A 37 -6.97 -3.34 7.98
CA ILE A 37 -7.49 -4.62 7.47
C ILE A 37 -8.04 -5.49 8.60
N LEU A 38 -7.35 -5.53 9.74
CA LEU A 38 -7.80 -6.27 10.91
C LEU A 38 -9.12 -5.72 11.46
N LYS A 39 -9.26 -4.40 11.56
CA LYS A 39 -10.52 -3.75 11.98
C LYS A 39 -11.68 -4.11 11.06
N ILE A 40 -11.46 -4.10 9.75
CA ILE A 40 -12.49 -4.51 8.78
C ILE A 40 -12.90 -5.97 9.02
N ALA A 41 -11.93 -6.85 9.27
CA ALA A 41 -12.21 -8.25 9.57
C ALA A 41 -13.00 -8.42 10.87
N GLU A 42 -12.65 -7.66 11.91
CA GLU A 42 -13.37 -7.65 13.20
C GLU A 42 -14.81 -7.16 13.04
N GLN A 43 -15.03 -6.11 12.25
CA GLN A 43 -16.38 -5.59 11.96
C GLN A 43 -17.29 -6.65 11.30
N HIS A 44 -16.71 -7.56 10.54
CA HIS A 44 -17.43 -8.63 9.86
C HIS A 44 -17.33 -9.99 10.58
N GLY A 45 -16.70 -10.04 11.75
CA GLY A 45 -16.59 -11.26 12.56
C GLY A 45 -15.74 -12.37 11.95
N VAL A 46 -14.83 -12.05 11.04
CA VAL A 46 -13.99 -13.03 10.32
C VAL A 46 -12.56 -13.09 10.84
N GLU A 47 -12.21 -12.32 11.84
CA GLU A 47 -10.85 -12.20 12.38
C GLU A 47 -10.27 -13.51 12.94
N GLN A 48 -11.13 -14.43 13.36
CA GLN A 48 -10.74 -15.75 13.89
C GLN A 48 -10.72 -16.85 12.82
N ASN A 49 -11.11 -16.53 11.58
CA ASN A 49 -11.12 -17.51 10.52
C ASN A 49 -9.69 -17.92 10.13
N PHE A 50 -9.45 -19.22 10.03
CA PHE A 50 -8.12 -19.77 9.71
C PHE A 50 -7.58 -19.26 8.38
N LEU A 51 -8.42 -19.19 7.35
CA LEU A 51 -8.01 -18.72 6.02
C LEU A 51 -7.63 -17.23 6.06
N PHE A 52 -8.42 -16.42 6.77
CA PHE A 52 -8.11 -15.02 7.01
C PHE A 52 -6.78 -14.86 7.75
N LEU A 53 -6.60 -15.54 8.87
CA LEU A 53 -5.39 -15.43 9.69
C LEU A 53 -4.13 -15.84 8.92
N THR A 54 -4.19 -16.91 8.14
CA THR A 54 -3.04 -17.37 7.35
C THR A 54 -2.66 -16.35 6.28
N THR A 55 -3.65 -15.81 5.57
CA THR A 55 -3.44 -14.79 4.53
C THR A 55 -2.98 -13.47 5.14
N PHE A 56 -3.54 -13.09 6.27
CA PHE A 56 -3.14 -11.86 6.99
C PHE A 56 -1.69 -11.92 7.48
N LYS A 57 -1.26 -13.05 8.01
CA LYS A 57 0.15 -13.24 8.38
C LYS A 57 1.10 -13.09 7.20
N ARG A 58 0.73 -13.62 6.03
CA ARG A 58 1.49 -13.41 4.79
C ARG A 58 1.57 -11.93 4.44
N TYR A 59 0.47 -11.21 4.55
CA TYR A 59 0.44 -9.77 4.31
C TYR A 59 1.38 -9.01 5.25
N GLN A 60 1.37 -9.33 6.54
CA GLN A 60 2.29 -8.72 7.52
C GLN A 60 3.77 -8.94 7.17
N VAL A 61 4.13 -10.14 6.69
CA VAL A 61 5.49 -10.43 6.23
C VAL A 61 5.84 -9.59 4.99
N GLN A 62 4.93 -9.46 4.04
CA GLN A 62 5.13 -8.62 2.85
C GLN A 62 5.34 -7.15 3.23
N LEU A 63 4.55 -6.62 4.18
CA LEU A 63 4.72 -5.26 4.68
C LEU A 63 6.10 -5.05 5.34
N LYS A 64 6.56 -6.01 6.11
CA LYS A 64 7.90 -5.96 6.71
C LYS A 64 8.99 -5.92 5.64
N ILE A 65 8.92 -6.78 4.64
CA ILE A 65 9.86 -6.80 3.51
C ILE A 65 9.85 -5.44 2.79
N LEU A 66 8.68 -4.86 2.55
CA LEU A 66 8.56 -3.53 1.94
C LEU A 66 9.24 -2.45 2.78
N GLY A 67 9.08 -2.50 4.10
CA GLY A 67 9.76 -1.59 5.02
C GLY A 67 11.28 -1.68 4.92
N ASP A 68 11.81 -2.89 4.97
CA ASP A 68 13.25 -3.15 4.88
C ASP A 68 13.82 -2.72 3.51
N LEU A 69 13.10 -3.00 2.44
CA LEU A 69 13.50 -2.57 1.08
C LEU A 69 13.44 -1.05 0.92
N LYS A 70 12.42 -0.40 1.48
CA LYS A 70 12.30 1.07 1.47
C LYS A 70 13.49 1.71 2.16
N GLU A 71 13.83 1.24 3.35
CA GLU A 71 14.99 1.71 4.10
C GLU A 71 16.28 1.54 3.30
N LYS A 72 16.45 0.37 2.68
CA LYS A 72 17.62 0.07 1.84
C LYS A 72 17.72 1.00 0.62
N ILE A 73 16.60 1.32 -0.01
CA ILE A 73 16.55 2.26 -1.14
C ILE A 73 16.90 3.68 -0.68
N GLU A 74 16.37 4.10 0.48
CA GLU A 74 16.67 5.42 1.06
C GLU A 74 18.15 5.57 1.41
N GLU A 75 18.78 4.52 1.94
CA GLU A 75 20.21 4.52 2.27
C GLU A 75 21.13 4.53 1.03
N SER A 76 20.80 3.73 0.01
CA SER A 76 21.65 3.46 -1.13
C SER A 76 21.32 4.31 -2.34
N GLY A 77 20.13 4.91 -2.40
CA GLY A 77 19.63 5.67 -3.54
C GLY A 77 19.17 4.80 -4.71
N ALA A 78 18.67 5.47 -5.76
CA ALA A 78 18.13 4.80 -6.95
C ALA A 78 19.19 4.14 -7.83
N LEU A 79 20.40 4.67 -7.79
CA LEU A 79 21.55 4.19 -8.55
C LEU A 79 22.66 3.75 -7.60
N VAL A 80 23.27 2.63 -7.90
CA VAL A 80 24.37 2.06 -7.13
C VAL A 80 25.54 1.74 -8.05
N THR A 81 26.76 1.78 -7.52
CA THR A 81 27.96 1.44 -8.25
C THR A 81 28.37 0.00 -7.97
N LYS A 82 28.88 -0.68 -8.98
CA LYS A 82 29.48 -2.00 -8.85
C LYS A 82 30.77 -2.07 -9.64
N GLU A 83 31.81 -2.54 -8.97
CA GLU A 83 33.08 -2.81 -9.62
C GLU A 83 33.02 -4.18 -10.31
N TYR A 84 33.11 -4.18 -11.64
CA TYR A 84 33.13 -5.41 -12.44
C TYR A 84 34.54 -5.89 -12.75
N VAL A 85 35.44 -4.92 -12.91
CA VAL A 85 36.86 -5.16 -13.15
C VAL A 85 37.63 -4.18 -12.26
N LYS A 86 38.71 -4.63 -11.68
CA LYS A 86 39.55 -3.82 -10.80
C LYS A 86 39.80 -2.42 -11.38
N GLY A 87 39.31 -1.39 -10.71
CA GLY A 87 39.40 0.00 -11.12
C GLY A 87 38.33 0.50 -12.09
N ARG A 88 37.33 -0.32 -12.43
CA ARG A 88 36.19 0.09 -13.27
C ARG A 88 34.86 -0.10 -12.55
N GLU A 89 34.25 1.00 -12.16
CA GLU A 89 32.93 1.05 -11.57
C GLU A 89 31.89 1.42 -12.62
N ASN A 90 30.81 0.65 -12.67
CA ASN A 90 29.63 0.96 -13.47
C ASN A 90 28.45 1.34 -12.59
N LEU A 91 27.73 2.36 -13.02
CA LEU A 91 26.50 2.79 -12.39
C LEU A 91 25.33 1.95 -12.92
N TYR A 92 24.49 1.45 -12.04
CA TYR A 92 23.29 0.69 -12.42
C TYR A 92 22.16 0.93 -11.45
N THR A 93 20.94 0.59 -11.87
CA THR A 93 19.75 0.73 -11.04
C THR A 93 19.84 -0.15 -9.79
N ASN A 94 19.49 0.40 -8.63
CA ASN A 94 19.48 -0.34 -7.38
C ASN A 94 18.49 -1.52 -7.48
N PRO A 95 18.95 -2.77 -7.34
CA PRO A 95 18.08 -3.95 -7.46
C PRO A 95 16.99 -4.00 -6.39
N ALA A 96 17.16 -3.32 -5.26
CA ALA A 96 16.12 -3.20 -4.23
C ALA A 96 14.84 -2.56 -4.75
N ILE A 97 14.92 -1.66 -5.75
CA ILE A 97 13.75 -1.04 -6.39
C ILE A 97 12.91 -2.09 -7.12
N SER A 98 13.54 -2.98 -7.88
CA SER A 98 12.83 -4.08 -8.57
C SER A 98 12.13 -5.00 -7.57
N GLU A 99 12.81 -5.38 -6.50
CA GLU A 99 12.25 -6.23 -5.46
C GLU A 99 11.13 -5.53 -4.69
N PHE A 100 11.26 -4.23 -4.42
CA PHE A 100 10.20 -3.42 -3.83
C PHE A 100 8.94 -3.45 -4.70
N ASN A 101 9.08 -3.23 -6.00
CA ASN A 101 7.93 -3.24 -6.93
C ASN A 101 7.25 -4.62 -7.01
N LYS A 102 8.02 -5.69 -7.06
CA LYS A 102 7.49 -7.06 -7.04
C LYS A 102 6.73 -7.36 -5.74
N THR A 103 7.33 -7.02 -4.61
CA THR A 103 6.73 -7.25 -3.29
C THR A 103 5.49 -6.40 -3.09
N SER A 104 5.50 -5.15 -3.56
CA SER A 104 4.34 -4.26 -3.54
C SER A 104 3.18 -4.82 -4.35
N THR A 105 3.45 -5.34 -5.54
CA THR A 105 2.43 -6.01 -6.37
C THR A 105 1.86 -7.23 -5.66
N ALA A 106 2.72 -8.06 -5.08
CA ALA A 106 2.29 -9.23 -4.31
C ALA A 106 1.46 -8.86 -3.08
N ALA A 107 1.84 -7.80 -2.36
CA ALA A 107 1.08 -7.29 -1.22
C ALA A 107 -0.32 -6.79 -1.64
N ASN A 108 -0.43 -6.07 -2.75
CA ASN A 108 -1.71 -5.63 -3.29
C ASN A 108 -2.61 -6.81 -3.67
N GLN A 109 -2.06 -7.86 -4.26
CA GLN A 109 -2.80 -9.09 -4.55
C GLN A 109 -3.29 -9.77 -3.26
N THR A 110 -2.46 -9.80 -2.22
CA THR A 110 -2.83 -10.36 -0.91
C THR A 110 -3.97 -9.58 -0.28
N VAL A 111 -3.95 -8.25 -0.35
CA VAL A 111 -5.07 -7.39 0.11
C VAL A 111 -6.36 -7.72 -0.64
N ALA A 112 -6.30 -7.87 -1.96
CA ALA A 112 -7.47 -8.26 -2.76
C ALA A 112 -8.05 -9.62 -2.34
N ILE A 113 -7.19 -10.58 -2.00
CA ILE A 113 -7.59 -11.89 -1.47
C ILE A 113 -8.23 -11.74 -0.09
N LEU A 114 -7.64 -10.94 0.81
CA LEU A 114 -8.20 -10.67 2.14
C LEU A 114 -9.61 -10.08 2.05
N ILE A 115 -9.82 -9.11 1.17
CA ILE A 115 -11.15 -8.52 0.93
C ILE A 115 -12.14 -9.56 0.42
N LYS A 116 -11.73 -10.44 -0.49
CA LYS A 116 -12.58 -11.55 -0.98
C LYS A 116 -12.95 -12.51 0.15
N ILE A 117 -12.01 -12.86 1.01
CA ILE A 117 -12.25 -13.73 2.17
C ILE A 117 -13.28 -13.08 3.11
N ILE A 118 -13.10 -11.81 3.44
CA ILE A 118 -14.02 -11.07 4.30
C ILE A 118 -15.44 -11.06 3.69
N LYS A 119 -15.55 -10.79 2.40
CA LYS A 119 -16.83 -10.79 1.70
C LYS A 119 -17.50 -12.16 1.65
N SER A 120 -16.72 -13.23 1.42
CA SER A 120 -17.26 -14.59 1.32
C SER A 120 -17.68 -15.19 2.65
N LEU A 121 -17.17 -14.66 3.76
CA LEU A 121 -17.46 -15.14 5.11
C LEU A 121 -18.45 -14.23 5.87
N ARG A 122 -19.01 -13.25 5.20
CA ARG A 122 -20.15 -12.51 5.75
C ARG A 122 -21.29 -13.51 6.03
N THR A 123 -21.93 -13.34 7.17
CA THR A 123 -23.12 -14.11 7.48
C THR A 123 -24.24 -13.74 6.50
N ASP A 124 -25.03 -14.73 6.12
CA ASP A 124 -26.15 -14.56 5.17
C ASP A 124 -27.12 -13.44 5.59
N ASP A 125 -27.22 -13.16 6.89
CA ASP A 125 -28.03 -12.08 7.44
C ASP A 125 -27.60 -10.68 6.98
N GLU A 126 -26.29 -10.44 6.81
CA GLU A 126 -25.76 -9.15 6.32
C GLU A 126 -25.97 -8.99 4.80
N GLU A 127 -25.95 -10.08 4.04
CA GLU A 127 -26.23 -10.05 2.60
C GLU A 127 -27.72 -9.78 2.33
N GLU A 128 -28.62 -10.38 3.08
CA GLU A 128 -30.06 -10.11 2.98
C GLU A 128 -30.38 -8.65 3.32
N GLU A 129 -29.79 -8.08 4.39
CA GLU A 129 -29.99 -6.66 4.72
C GLU A 129 -29.48 -5.73 3.62
N SER A 130 -28.32 -6.00 3.06
CA SER A 130 -27.73 -5.15 2.01
C SER A 130 -28.47 -5.27 0.68
N GLU A 131 -28.97 -6.46 0.33
CA GLU A 131 -29.82 -6.68 -0.85
C GLU A 131 -31.19 -6.01 -0.69
N ASP A 132 -31.80 -6.12 0.50
CA ASP A 132 -33.07 -5.46 0.81
C ASP A 132 -32.95 -3.94 0.79
N GLU A 133 -31.87 -3.37 1.28
CA GLU A 133 -31.59 -1.93 1.19
C GLU A 133 -31.40 -1.46 -0.25
N LEU A 134 -30.66 -2.25 -1.05
CA LEU A 134 -30.46 -1.96 -2.48
C LEU A 134 -31.78 -2.06 -3.26
N LEU A 135 -32.58 -3.09 -3.00
CA LEU A 135 -33.90 -3.27 -3.63
C LEU A 135 -34.88 -2.14 -3.27
N LYS A 136 -34.88 -1.71 -2.01
CA LYS A 136 -35.66 -0.56 -1.55
C LYS A 136 -35.21 0.75 -2.22
N ALA A 137 -33.90 0.97 -2.35
CA ALA A 137 -33.34 2.15 -3.00
C ALA A 137 -33.68 2.20 -4.51
N LEU A 138 -33.82 1.04 -5.15
CA LEU A 138 -34.20 0.91 -6.55
C LEU A 138 -35.73 0.93 -6.79
N GLY A 139 -36.55 0.98 -5.72
CA GLY A 139 -38.01 0.98 -5.80
C GLY A 139 -38.62 -0.34 -6.26
N ILE A 140 -37.89 -1.44 -6.14
CA ILE A 140 -38.33 -2.78 -6.46
C ILE A 140 -38.88 -3.43 -5.20
N LYS A 141 -40.13 -3.90 -5.28
CA LYS A 141 -40.75 -4.65 -4.20
C LYS A 141 -40.48 -6.14 -4.35
#